data_8c492b11c8ca6ba4fd0ee169d5fdeaf0
#
_entry.id   8c492b11c8ca6ba4fd0ee169d5fdeaf0
#
_cell.length_a   1.000
_cell.length_b   1.000
_cell.length_c   1.000
_cell.angle_alpha   90.00
_cell.angle_beta   90.00
_cell.angle_gamma   90.00
#
_symmetry.space_group_name_H-M   'P 1'
#
loop_
_entity.id
_entity.type
_entity.pdbx_description
1 polymer ?
#
loop_
_entity_poly.entity_id
_entity_poly.type
_entity_poly.pdbx_seq_one_letter_code
_entity_poly.pdbx_strand_id
1 'polypeptide(L)'
;MKKILISFLLFFTFAYSNSLGLSNTDIIILKKIKSLTDDKMMKYTLMALAIKESSVGKNQINLISNDFGLFQSNIKSVIRRQKVPDNIHNRRYFAQKLLDDVGFATANAIVEIDYWRKVHDENWVKVWASYNTGWKYKSDTGLAYASHVFDIIKKLKFEYNL
;
A
#
# COMPACT_ATOMS: atom_id res chain seq x y z
N MET A 1 59.31 20.76 -18.25
CA MET A 1 58.15 20.75 -17.31
C MET A 1 56.94 20.20 -18.05
N LYS A 2 56.53 18.95 -17.84
CA LYS A 2 55.34 18.34 -18.45
C LYS A 2 54.12 18.65 -17.58
N LYS A 3 53.13 19.35 -18.14
CA LYS A 3 51.86 19.61 -17.45
C LYS A 3 50.99 18.35 -17.58
N ILE A 4 50.72 17.69 -16.46
CA ILE A 4 49.76 16.56 -16.35
C ILE A 4 48.37 17.17 -16.26
N LEU A 5 47.58 16.98 -17.32
CA LEU A 5 46.15 17.35 -17.33
C LEU A 5 45.36 16.20 -16.70
N ILE A 6 44.92 16.38 -15.46
CA ILE A 6 44.03 15.43 -14.78
C ILE A 6 42.61 15.73 -15.27
N SER A 7 42.10 14.90 -16.17
CA SER A 7 40.71 14.92 -16.60
C SER A 7 39.83 14.26 -15.49
N PHE A 8 39.06 15.07 -14.81
CA PHE A 8 38.06 14.58 -13.82
C PHE A 8 36.86 14.09 -14.61
N LEU A 9 36.76 12.77 -14.84
CA LEU A 9 35.60 12.14 -15.43
C LEU A 9 34.51 12.03 -14.33
N LEU A 10 33.57 12.97 -14.33
CA LEU A 10 32.35 12.88 -13.51
C LEU A 10 31.46 11.75 -14.07
N PHE A 11 31.53 10.57 -13.46
CA PHE A 11 30.55 9.51 -13.68
C PHE A 11 29.23 9.95 -13.05
N PHE A 12 28.33 10.53 -13.83
CA PHE A 12 26.93 10.61 -13.51
C PHE A 12 26.33 9.19 -13.63
N THR A 13 26.31 8.44 -12.55
CA THR A 13 25.45 7.25 -12.46
C THR A 13 24.01 7.73 -12.44
N PHE A 14 23.35 7.73 -13.58
CA PHE A 14 21.88 7.77 -13.63
C PHE A 14 21.39 6.50 -12.94
N ALA A 15 21.03 6.63 -11.67
CA ALA A 15 20.20 5.62 -11.01
C ALA A 15 18.88 5.57 -11.80
N TYR A 16 18.70 4.53 -12.61
CA TYR A 16 17.41 4.21 -13.22
C TYR A 16 16.44 3.94 -12.07
N SER A 17 15.72 4.96 -11.64
CA SER A 17 14.55 4.78 -10.79
C SER A 17 13.52 4.08 -11.66
N ASN A 18 13.29 2.78 -11.44
CA ASN A 18 12.16 2.10 -12.06
C ASN A 18 10.89 2.83 -11.62
N SER A 19 10.28 3.60 -12.52
CA SER A 19 9.04 4.32 -12.25
C SER A 19 7.94 3.32 -11.85
N LEU A 20 6.92 3.77 -11.11
CA LEU A 20 5.81 2.90 -10.71
C LEU A 20 4.92 2.48 -11.89
N GLY A 21 5.13 3.05 -13.09
CA GLY A 21 4.36 2.73 -14.30
C GLY A 21 2.86 3.01 -14.17
N LEU A 22 2.48 4.05 -13.43
CA LEU A 22 1.08 4.39 -13.17
C LEU A 22 0.44 5.01 -14.40
N SER A 23 -0.72 4.48 -14.80
CA SER A 23 -1.58 5.06 -15.84
C SER A 23 -2.36 6.27 -15.30
N ASN A 24 -2.98 7.05 -16.18
CA ASN A 24 -3.87 8.15 -15.79
C ASN A 24 -5.05 7.65 -14.93
N THR A 25 -5.58 6.48 -15.22
CA THR A 25 -6.65 5.86 -14.41
C THR A 25 -6.14 5.52 -13.01
N ASP A 26 -4.94 4.95 -12.89
CA ASP A 26 -4.32 4.66 -11.59
C ASP A 26 -4.17 5.95 -10.75
N ILE A 27 -3.72 7.04 -11.37
CA ILE A 27 -3.59 8.35 -10.72
C ILE A 27 -4.93 8.89 -10.21
N ILE A 28 -6.01 8.72 -10.98
CA ILE A 28 -7.36 9.14 -10.56
C ILE A 28 -7.79 8.35 -9.32
N ILE A 29 -7.62 7.03 -9.31
CA ILE A 29 -7.94 6.18 -8.17
C ILE A 29 -7.11 6.58 -6.94
N LEU A 30 -5.80 6.79 -7.10
CA LEU A 30 -4.91 7.19 -6.01
C LEU A 30 -5.28 8.56 -5.44
N LYS A 31 -5.65 9.54 -6.28
CA LYS A 31 -6.16 10.84 -5.82
C LYS A 31 -7.46 10.69 -5.03
N LYS A 32 -8.37 9.81 -5.45
CA LYS A 32 -9.58 9.51 -4.69
C LYS A 32 -9.24 8.90 -3.32
N ILE A 33 -8.35 7.91 -3.26
CA ILE A 33 -7.87 7.33 -1.99
C ILE A 33 -7.27 8.42 -1.09
N LYS A 34 -6.40 9.26 -1.64
CA LYS A 34 -5.76 10.38 -0.93
C LYS A 34 -6.77 11.33 -0.28
N SER A 35 -7.91 11.57 -0.91
CA SER A 35 -8.94 12.50 -0.41
C SER A 35 -9.81 11.92 0.72
N LEU A 36 -9.68 10.63 1.06
CA LEU A 36 -10.52 9.97 2.06
C LEU A 36 -9.99 10.05 3.50
N THR A 37 -8.87 10.73 3.71
CA THR A 37 -8.31 10.98 5.05
C THR A 37 -7.50 12.27 5.03
N ASP A 38 -7.39 12.96 6.18
CA ASP A 38 -6.57 14.16 6.33
C ASP A 38 -5.19 13.87 6.91
N ASP A 39 -4.98 12.71 7.50
CA ASP A 39 -3.67 12.27 8.02
C ASP A 39 -2.66 12.11 6.88
N LYS A 40 -1.59 12.90 6.93
CA LYS A 40 -0.58 12.96 5.86
C LYS A 40 0.10 11.61 5.62
N MET A 41 0.47 10.89 6.69
CA MET A 41 1.16 9.61 6.54
C MET A 41 0.19 8.51 6.10
N MET A 42 -1.04 8.53 6.61
CA MET A 42 -2.10 7.63 6.18
C MET A 42 -2.39 7.77 4.68
N LYS A 43 -2.50 9.00 4.14
CA LYS A 43 -2.68 9.25 2.70
C LYS A 43 -1.67 8.49 1.85
N TYR A 44 -0.39 8.65 2.16
CA TYR A 44 0.68 7.99 1.41
C TYR A 44 0.72 6.49 1.65
N THR A 45 0.46 6.04 2.88
CA THR A 45 0.37 4.62 3.21
C THR A 45 -0.73 3.95 2.39
N LEU A 46 -1.93 4.49 2.37
CA LEU A 46 -3.05 3.95 1.60
C LEU A 46 -2.75 3.87 0.11
N MET A 47 -2.20 4.93 -0.50
CA MET A 47 -1.82 4.90 -1.91
C MET A 47 -0.75 3.84 -2.18
N ALA A 48 0.26 3.73 -1.31
CA ALA A 48 1.32 2.73 -1.46
C ALA A 48 0.79 1.29 -1.30
N LEU A 49 -0.13 1.06 -0.36
CA LEU A 49 -0.77 -0.25 -0.19
C LEU A 49 -1.62 -0.61 -1.41
N ALA A 50 -2.43 0.31 -1.96
CA ALA A 50 -3.21 0.03 -3.16
C ALA A 50 -2.33 -0.37 -4.36
N ILE A 51 -1.16 0.26 -4.50
CA ILE A 51 -0.16 -0.12 -5.52
C ILE A 51 0.41 -1.51 -5.22
N LYS A 52 0.83 -1.75 -3.97
CA LYS A 52 1.52 -2.97 -3.56
C LYS A 52 0.61 -4.20 -3.59
N GLU A 53 -0.62 -4.07 -3.11
CA GLU A 53 -1.55 -5.18 -2.91
C GLU A 53 -2.27 -5.61 -4.20
N SER A 54 -2.69 -4.65 -5.02
CA SER A 54 -3.53 -4.95 -6.18
C SER A 54 -3.09 -4.29 -7.48
N SER A 55 -1.92 -3.64 -7.53
CA SER A 55 -1.52 -2.81 -8.67
C SER A 55 -2.60 -1.78 -9.05
N VAL A 56 -3.12 -1.09 -8.04
CA VAL A 56 -4.22 -0.11 -8.15
C VAL A 56 -5.50 -0.73 -8.74
N GLY A 57 -5.83 -1.94 -8.30
CA GLY A 57 -7.07 -2.61 -8.69
C GLY A 57 -6.98 -3.50 -9.93
N LYS A 58 -5.80 -3.76 -10.47
CA LYS A 58 -5.61 -4.70 -11.58
C LYS A 58 -5.70 -6.16 -11.12
N ASN A 59 -5.35 -6.44 -9.86
CA ASN A 59 -5.32 -7.77 -9.24
C ASN A 59 -6.12 -7.76 -7.93
N GLN A 60 -7.44 -7.67 -8.01
CA GLN A 60 -8.29 -7.44 -6.84
C GLN A 60 -8.81 -8.70 -6.13
N ILE A 61 -8.56 -9.89 -6.65
CA ILE A 61 -9.15 -11.12 -6.12
C ILE A 61 -8.06 -12.15 -5.83
N ASN A 62 -7.95 -12.56 -4.57
CA ASN A 62 -7.14 -13.69 -4.15
C ASN A 62 -8.02 -14.72 -3.44
N LEU A 63 -8.44 -15.75 -4.18
CA LEU A 63 -9.32 -16.80 -3.66
C LEU A 63 -8.61 -17.74 -2.67
N ILE A 64 -7.27 -17.84 -2.71
CA ILE A 64 -6.52 -18.71 -1.82
C ILE A 64 -6.58 -18.19 -0.38
N SER A 65 -6.33 -16.90 -0.20
CA SER A 65 -6.38 -16.24 1.13
C SER A 65 -7.76 -15.66 1.46
N ASN A 66 -8.68 -15.58 0.46
CA ASN A 66 -9.95 -14.89 0.53
C ASN A 66 -9.80 -13.38 0.81
N ASP A 67 -8.88 -12.74 0.08
CA ASP A 67 -8.62 -11.31 0.14
C ASP A 67 -9.15 -10.64 -1.12
N PHE A 68 -9.76 -9.45 -0.94
CA PHE A 68 -10.49 -8.76 -2.00
C PHE A 68 -10.22 -7.25 -2.01
N GLY A 69 -10.31 -6.68 -3.21
CA GLY A 69 -10.29 -5.25 -3.46
C GLY A 69 -8.89 -4.63 -3.50
N LEU A 70 -8.88 -3.30 -3.57
CA LEU A 70 -7.67 -2.48 -3.71
C LEU A 70 -6.58 -2.77 -2.67
N PHE A 71 -6.99 -3.15 -1.47
CA PHE A 71 -6.12 -3.34 -0.30
C PHE A 71 -5.98 -4.79 0.13
N GLN A 72 -6.46 -5.75 -0.69
CA GLN A 72 -6.47 -7.18 -0.38
C GLN A 72 -7.00 -7.47 1.04
N SER A 73 -8.17 -6.87 1.35
CA SER A 73 -8.79 -7.03 2.66
C SER A 73 -9.36 -8.43 2.84
N ASN A 74 -8.96 -9.12 3.92
CA ASN A 74 -9.47 -10.45 4.23
C ASN A 74 -10.96 -10.42 4.58
N ILE A 75 -11.78 -11.22 3.88
CA ILE A 75 -13.23 -11.17 3.99
C ILE A 75 -13.77 -11.50 5.40
N LYS A 76 -13.12 -12.42 6.12
CA LYS A 76 -13.51 -12.73 7.50
C LYS A 76 -13.28 -11.55 8.43
N SER A 77 -12.20 -10.81 8.23
CA SER A 77 -11.90 -9.60 9.01
C SER A 77 -12.92 -8.49 8.73
N VAL A 78 -13.32 -8.32 7.46
CA VAL A 78 -14.37 -7.37 7.07
C VAL A 78 -15.70 -7.74 7.71
N ILE A 79 -16.17 -8.98 7.60
CA ILE A 79 -17.42 -9.47 8.19
C ILE A 79 -17.44 -9.23 9.71
N ARG A 80 -16.35 -9.54 10.40
CA ARG A 80 -16.21 -9.30 11.85
C ARG A 80 -16.35 -7.81 12.20
N ARG A 81 -15.74 -6.91 11.40
CA ARG A 81 -15.86 -5.45 11.60
C ARG A 81 -17.29 -4.96 11.39
N GLN A 82 -18.00 -5.55 10.43
CA GLN A 82 -19.40 -5.22 10.15
C GLN A 82 -20.38 -5.82 11.18
N LYS A 83 -19.91 -6.69 12.09
CA LYS A 83 -20.71 -7.34 13.14
C LYS A 83 -21.91 -8.12 12.58
N VAL A 84 -21.73 -8.79 11.44
CA VAL A 84 -22.74 -9.62 10.80
C VAL A 84 -22.33 -11.10 10.83
N PRO A 85 -23.29 -12.04 10.69
CA PRO A 85 -22.98 -13.48 10.62
C PRO A 85 -22.03 -13.82 9.47
N ASP A 86 -21.03 -14.68 9.73
CA ASP A 86 -20.15 -15.20 8.70
C ASP A 86 -20.82 -16.33 7.92
N ASN A 87 -21.49 -15.97 6.83
CA ASN A 87 -22.15 -16.88 5.90
C ASN A 87 -21.85 -16.52 4.44
N ILE A 88 -22.23 -17.39 3.52
CA ILE A 88 -21.91 -17.24 2.11
C ILE A 88 -22.52 -15.96 1.49
N HIS A 89 -23.72 -15.56 1.93
CA HIS A 89 -24.40 -14.37 1.45
C HIS A 89 -23.60 -13.11 1.84
N ASN A 90 -23.25 -12.96 3.10
CA ASN A 90 -22.46 -11.82 3.60
C ASN A 90 -21.06 -11.79 3.02
N ARG A 91 -20.40 -12.97 2.85
CA ARG A 91 -19.10 -13.05 2.19
C ARG A 91 -19.17 -12.51 0.77
N ARG A 92 -20.14 -12.94 -0.03
CA ARG A 92 -20.32 -12.46 -1.41
C ARG A 92 -20.63 -10.97 -1.46
N TYR A 93 -21.54 -10.51 -0.63
CA TYR A 93 -21.92 -9.09 -0.57
C TYR A 93 -20.72 -8.18 -0.27
N PHE A 94 -19.97 -8.48 0.80
CA PHE A 94 -18.84 -7.62 1.17
C PHE A 94 -17.64 -7.80 0.27
N ALA A 95 -17.39 -8.97 -0.31
CA ALA A 95 -16.38 -9.14 -1.34
C ALA A 95 -16.68 -8.25 -2.55
N GLN A 96 -17.93 -8.28 -3.05
CA GLN A 96 -18.34 -7.40 -4.15
C GLN A 96 -18.19 -5.93 -3.77
N LYS A 97 -18.57 -5.54 -2.56
CA LYS A 97 -18.43 -4.17 -2.08
C LYS A 97 -16.97 -3.71 -1.98
N LEU A 98 -16.04 -4.61 -1.60
CA LEU A 98 -14.59 -4.32 -1.62
C LEU A 98 -14.06 -4.10 -3.04
N LEU A 99 -14.65 -4.75 -4.05
CA LEU A 99 -14.26 -4.61 -5.45
C LEU A 99 -14.78 -3.31 -6.06
N ASP A 100 -16.03 -2.94 -5.78
CA ASP A 100 -16.74 -1.89 -6.50
C ASP A 100 -16.67 -0.52 -5.80
N ASP A 101 -16.48 -0.50 -4.47
CA ASP A 101 -16.55 0.73 -3.67
C ASP A 101 -15.18 1.08 -3.08
N VAL A 102 -14.48 2.01 -3.73
CA VAL A 102 -13.17 2.53 -3.28
C VAL A 102 -13.25 3.09 -1.86
N GLY A 103 -14.36 3.77 -1.51
CA GLY A 103 -14.56 4.35 -0.18
C GLY A 103 -14.66 3.26 0.90
N PHE A 104 -15.45 2.22 0.64
CA PHE A 104 -15.60 1.08 1.55
C PHE A 104 -14.30 0.30 1.71
N ALA A 105 -13.59 0.04 0.61
CA ALA A 105 -12.29 -0.63 0.63
C ALA A 105 -11.26 0.18 1.43
N THR A 106 -11.19 1.51 1.19
CA THR A 106 -10.30 2.41 1.93
C THR A 106 -10.61 2.48 3.42
N ALA A 107 -11.90 2.58 3.79
CA ALA A 107 -12.31 2.59 5.20
C ALA A 107 -11.88 1.31 5.94
N ASN A 108 -12.00 0.14 5.30
CA ASN A 108 -11.52 -1.12 5.87
C ASN A 108 -10.00 -1.16 6.04
N ALA A 109 -9.24 -0.62 5.10
CA ALA A 109 -7.79 -0.50 5.20
C ALA A 109 -7.38 0.46 6.32
N ILE A 110 -8.06 1.62 6.47
CA ILE A 110 -7.80 2.57 7.56
C ILE A 110 -7.98 1.88 8.93
N VAL A 111 -9.07 1.13 9.13
CA VAL A 111 -9.31 0.41 10.39
C VAL A 111 -8.19 -0.59 10.70
N GLU A 112 -7.69 -1.32 9.70
CA GLU A 112 -6.57 -2.25 9.87
C GLU A 112 -5.27 -1.53 10.22
N ILE A 113 -4.96 -0.45 9.50
CA ILE A 113 -3.75 0.35 9.74
C ILE A 113 -3.81 1.00 11.12
N ASP A 114 -4.94 1.58 11.53
CA ASP A 114 -5.11 2.22 12.84
C ASP A 114 -4.98 1.23 13.99
N TYR A 115 -5.42 -0.01 13.79
CA TYR A 115 -5.17 -1.07 14.76
C TYR A 115 -3.66 -1.28 14.97
N TRP A 116 -2.89 -1.44 13.89
CA TRP A 116 -1.44 -1.64 13.99
C TRP A 116 -0.69 -0.39 14.45
N ARG A 117 -1.17 0.81 14.13
CA ARG A 117 -0.62 2.07 14.66
C ARG A 117 -0.68 2.09 16.19
N LYS A 118 -1.82 1.75 16.76
CA LYS A 118 -2.00 1.66 18.22
C LYS A 118 -1.12 0.57 18.85
N VAL A 119 -0.98 -0.59 18.20
CA VAL A 119 -0.15 -1.71 18.68
C VAL A 119 1.34 -1.34 18.69
N HIS A 120 1.77 -0.50 17.75
CA HIS A 120 3.20 -0.20 17.54
C HIS A 120 3.59 1.25 17.86
N ASP A 121 2.78 1.97 18.63
CA ASP A 121 3.07 3.35 19.06
C ASP A 121 3.51 4.24 17.88
N GLU A 122 2.72 4.24 16.80
CA GLU A 122 2.95 5.03 15.56
C GLU A 122 4.26 4.68 14.81
N ASN A 123 4.90 3.56 15.09
CA ASN A 123 6.07 3.10 14.34
C ASN A 123 5.65 2.54 12.98
N TRP A 124 5.69 3.37 11.97
CA TRP A 124 5.19 3.06 10.63
C TRP A 124 5.86 1.86 9.96
N VAL A 125 7.15 1.62 10.19
CA VAL A 125 7.82 0.43 9.65
C VAL A 125 7.18 -0.84 10.21
N LYS A 126 6.92 -0.88 11.53
CA LYS A 126 6.24 -2.01 12.16
C LYS A 126 4.77 -2.12 11.71
N VAL A 127 4.09 -0.98 11.52
CA VAL A 127 2.70 -0.92 11.00
C VAL A 127 2.63 -1.56 9.61
N TRP A 128 3.50 -1.14 8.68
CA TRP A 128 3.52 -1.72 7.33
C TRP A 128 3.88 -3.20 7.33
N ALA A 129 4.90 -3.60 8.10
CA ALA A 129 5.25 -5.01 8.25
C ALA A 129 4.09 -5.86 8.79
N SER A 130 3.37 -5.34 9.81
CA SER A 130 2.22 -6.03 10.40
C SER A 130 1.01 -6.09 9.47
N TYR A 131 0.81 -5.10 8.62
CA TYR A 131 -0.25 -5.14 7.61
C TYR A 131 -0.17 -6.42 6.76
N ASN A 132 1.04 -6.84 6.38
CA ASN A 132 1.27 -8.05 5.59
C ASN A 132 1.38 -9.31 6.43
N THR A 133 2.13 -9.27 7.56
CA THR A 133 2.51 -10.49 8.30
C THR A 133 1.90 -10.61 9.69
N GLY A 134 1.05 -9.66 10.09
CA GLY A 134 0.46 -9.62 11.41
C GLY A 134 1.53 -9.54 12.51
N TRP A 135 1.42 -10.38 13.52
CA TRP A 135 2.36 -10.44 14.64
C TRP A 135 3.77 -10.90 14.26
N LYS A 136 3.97 -11.42 13.05
CA LYS A 136 5.30 -11.81 12.52
C LYS A 136 6.02 -10.63 11.85
N TYR A 137 5.72 -9.39 12.23
CA TYR A 137 6.25 -8.17 11.63
C TYR A 137 7.78 -8.04 11.65
N LYS A 138 8.47 -8.77 12.54
CA LYS A 138 9.95 -8.81 12.61
C LYS A 138 10.58 -9.82 11.64
N SER A 139 9.78 -10.61 10.91
CA SER A 139 10.29 -11.55 9.90
C SER A 139 10.91 -10.81 8.72
N ASP A 140 11.82 -11.47 8.01
CA ASP A 140 12.41 -10.93 6.78
C ASP A 140 11.34 -10.54 5.76
N THR A 141 10.27 -11.34 5.64
CA THR A 141 9.11 -11.03 4.78
C THR A 141 8.43 -9.73 5.20
N GLY A 142 8.17 -9.54 6.51
CA GLY A 142 7.54 -8.32 7.01
C GLY A 142 8.42 -7.09 6.80
N LEU A 143 9.71 -7.20 7.10
CA LEU A 143 10.66 -6.10 6.92
C LEU A 143 10.86 -5.74 5.44
N ALA A 144 10.96 -6.73 4.56
CA ALA A 144 11.03 -6.52 3.11
C ALA A 144 9.76 -5.85 2.57
N TYR A 145 8.59 -6.24 3.07
CA TYR A 145 7.32 -5.60 2.72
C TYR A 145 7.30 -4.12 3.13
N ALA A 146 7.68 -3.82 4.37
CA ALA A 146 7.73 -2.44 4.88
C ALA A 146 8.71 -1.56 4.08
N SER A 147 9.89 -2.10 3.74
CA SER A 147 10.86 -1.42 2.88
C SER A 147 10.26 -1.07 1.51
N HIS A 148 9.54 -2.01 0.90
CA HIS A 148 8.89 -1.81 -0.40
C HIS A 148 7.79 -0.74 -0.34
N VAL A 149 6.95 -0.76 0.71
CA VAL A 149 5.94 0.30 0.95
C VAL A 149 6.61 1.67 1.09
N PHE A 150 7.70 1.77 1.84
CA PHE A 150 8.46 3.01 1.99
C PHE A 150 9.01 3.53 0.66
N ASP A 151 9.55 2.64 -0.19
CA ASP A 151 10.06 3.02 -1.52
C ASP A 151 8.94 3.51 -2.44
N ILE A 152 7.77 2.90 -2.40
CA ILE A 152 6.59 3.38 -3.14
C ILE A 152 6.20 4.78 -2.65
N ILE A 153 6.16 5.01 -1.33
CA ILE A 153 5.85 6.33 -0.75
C ILE A 153 6.84 7.40 -1.23
N LYS A 154 8.14 7.09 -1.27
CA LYS A 154 9.14 8.01 -1.83
C LYS A 154 8.83 8.37 -3.27
N LYS A 155 8.58 7.38 -4.12
CA LYS A 155 8.24 7.60 -5.53
C LYS A 155 6.96 8.43 -5.71
N LEU A 156 5.90 8.15 -4.95
CA LEU A 156 4.67 8.93 -4.97
C LEU A 156 4.92 10.41 -4.68
N LYS A 157 5.78 10.72 -3.71
CA LYS A 157 6.11 12.09 -3.32
C LYS A 157 6.99 12.80 -4.34
N PHE A 158 8.03 12.15 -4.84
CA PHE A 158 9.09 12.81 -5.60
C PHE A 158 8.93 12.69 -7.12
N GLU A 159 8.32 11.62 -7.61
CA GLU A 159 8.18 11.38 -9.05
C GLU A 159 6.77 11.76 -9.56
N TYR A 160 5.73 11.55 -8.74
CA TYR A 160 4.33 11.75 -9.15
C TYR A 160 3.69 13.00 -8.53
N ASN A 161 4.32 13.63 -7.57
CA ASN A 161 3.80 14.80 -6.83
C ASN A 161 2.37 14.55 -6.27
N LEU A 162 2.15 13.35 -5.75
CA LEU A 162 0.89 12.90 -5.16
C LEU A 162 0.87 13.09 -3.64
#